data_b2d16e9a95d21f1e495823eb09c63473
#
_entry.id   b2d16e9a95d21f1e495823eb09c63473
#
_cell.length_a   1.000
_cell.length_b   1.000
_cell.length_c   1.000
_cell.angle_alpha   90.00
_cell.angle_beta   90.00
_cell.angle_gamma   90.00
#
_symmetry.space_group_name_H-M   'P 1'
#
loop_
_entity.id
_entity.type
_entity.pdbx_description
1 polymer ?
#
loop_
_entity_poly.entity_id
_entity_poly.type
_entity_poly.pdbx_seq_one_letter_code
_entity_poly.pdbx_strand_id
1 'polypeptide(L)'
;MTIRGYGGADLESCRALWVELTEWHRDLFAAPEIGGDDPGASFDRHLAAVGAANIWVAEHEGKVIGLAGMIPAETEAELEPIVVSPEHRGRGIGRALVGVVVETARARGLRTVYARPAARNAQAVQFFHTNGFDVLGQIEVMLDLTDLRRWRPGERVALREFRV
;
A
#
# COMPACT_ATOMS: atom_id res chain seq x y z
N MET A 1 20.24 -4.79 -3.94
CA MET A 1 18.93 -4.13 -3.83
C MET A 1 19.10 -2.78 -3.17
N THR A 2 18.53 -1.75 -3.72
CA THR A 2 18.60 -0.37 -3.21
C THR A 2 17.19 0.20 -3.11
N ILE A 3 16.87 0.93 -2.03
CA ILE A 3 15.68 1.75 -1.95
C ILE A 3 16.09 3.18 -2.27
N ARG A 4 15.38 3.82 -3.20
CA ARG A 4 15.63 5.20 -3.61
C ARG A 4 14.33 5.94 -3.92
N GLY A 5 14.41 7.26 -4.01
CA GLY A 5 13.29 8.07 -4.50
C GLY A 5 12.93 7.71 -5.95
N TYR A 6 11.66 7.91 -6.28
CA TYR A 6 11.13 7.76 -7.63
C TYR A 6 11.80 8.75 -8.59
N GLY A 7 12.07 8.31 -9.81
CA GLY A 7 12.49 9.14 -10.93
C GLY A 7 11.62 8.92 -12.16
N GLY A 8 11.58 9.88 -13.08
CA GLY A 8 10.70 9.79 -14.26
C GLY A 8 10.92 8.54 -15.12
N ALA A 9 12.12 7.97 -15.10
CA ALA A 9 12.44 6.71 -15.80
C ALA A 9 11.73 5.48 -15.19
N ASP A 10 11.21 5.58 -13.96
CA ASP A 10 10.55 4.47 -13.26
C ASP A 10 9.06 4.36 -13.60
N LEU A 11 8.51 5.31 -14.38
CA LEU A 11 7.08 5.43 -14.62
C LEU A 11 6.43 4.12 -15.07
N GLU A 12 6.98 3.49 -16.12
CA GLU A 12 6.38 2.27 -16.67
C GLU A 12 6.48 1.08 -15.71
N SER A 13 7.59 0.98 -14.97
CA SER A 13 7.74 -0.06 -13.95
C SER A 13 6.77 0.15 -12.78
N CYS A 14 6.55 1.38 -12.35
CA CYS A 14 5.60 1.71 -11.29
C CYS A 14 4.14 1.50 -11.73
N ARG A 15 3.81 1.81 -12.99
CA ARG A 15 2.51 1.47 -13.59
C ARG A 15 2.28 -0.05 -13.57
N ALA A 16 3.29 -0.83 -13.97
CA ALA A 16 3.20 -2.29 -13.95
C ALA A 16 2.94 -2.84 -12.53
N LEU A 17 3.68 -2.35 -11.52
CA LEU A 17 3.46 -2.71 -10.13
C LEU A 17 2.07 -2.29 -9.62
N TRP A 18 1.56 -1.16 -10.07
CA TRP A 18 0.21 -0.71 -9.74
C TRP A 18 -0.87 -1.61 -10.36
N VAL A 19 -0.65 -2.05 -11.61
CA VAL A 19 -1.52 -3.05 -12.26
C VAL A 19 -1.52 -4.35 -11.46
N GLU A 20 -0.35 -4.87 -11.06
CA GLU A 20 -0.25 -6.08 -10.21
C GLU A 20 -1.03 -5.93 -8.90
N LEU A 21 -0.92 -4.77 -8.24
CA LEU A 21 -1.66 -4.46 -7.02
C LEU A 21 -3.17 -4.43 -7.27
N THR A 22 -3.59 -3.85 -8.40
CA THR A 22 -5.00 -3.76 -8.78
C THR A 22 -5.57 -5.15 -9.09
N GLU A 23 -4.88 -5.97 -9.87
CA GLU A 23 -5.31 -7.33 -10.17
C GLU A 23 -5.44 -8.16 -8.88
N TRP A 24 -4.49 -8.02 -7.97
CA TRP A 24 -4.57 -8.68 -6.69
C TRP A 24 -5.81 -8.23 -5.88
N HIS A 25 -6.18 -6.95 -5.91
CA HIS A 25 -7.40 -6.45 -5.29
C HIS A 25 -8.66 -6.98 -5.99
N ARG A 26 -8.67 -7.06 -7.33
CA ARG A 26 -9.76 -7.65 -8.11
C ARG A 26 -10.06 -9.06 -7.63
N ASP A 27 -9.03 -9.87 -7.49
CA ASP A 27 -9.15 -11.25 -7.00
C ASP A 27 -9.63 -11.30 -5.54
N LEU A 28 -9.03 -10.48 -4.67
CA LEU A 28 -9.38 -10.42 -3.26
C LEU A 28 -10.84 -10.05 -3.03
N PHE A 29 -11.37 -9.11 -3.83
CA PHE A 29 -12.72 -8.60 -3.68
C PHE A 29 -13.74 -9.29 -4.61
N ALA A 30 -13.29 -10.12 -5.53
CA ALA A 30 -14.10 -10.66 -6.65
C ALA A 30 -14.81 -9.51 -7.40
N ALA A 31 -14.07 -8.43 -7.71
CA ALA A 31 -14.58 -7.18 -8.25
C ALA A 31 -13.70 -6.72 -9.42
N PRO A 32 -13.94 -7.24 -10.63
CA PRO A 32 -13.12 -6.96 -11.81
C PRO A 32 -13.14 -5.48 -12.24
N GLU A 33 -14.08 -4.70 -11.77
CA GLU A 33 -14.20 -3.27 -12.04
C GLU A 33 -13.24 -2.38 -11.26
N ILE A 34 -12.54 -2.90 -10.23
CA ILE A 34 -11.57 -2.14 -9.46
C ILE A 34 -10.46 -1.62 -10.39
N GLY A 35 -10.14 -0.33 -10.29
CA GLY A 35 -9.10 0.33 -11.09
C GLY A 35 -9.53 0.69 -12.52
N GLY A 36 -10.76 0.33 -12.95
CA GLY A 36 -11.28 0.65 -14.29
C GLY A 36 -10.54 -0.09 -15.41
N ASP A 37 -10.65 0.43 -16.65
CA ASP A 37 -10.09 -0.21 -17.86
C ASP A 37 -8.56 -0.06 -17.96
N ASP A 38 -7.99 0.99 -17.37
CA ASP A 38 -6.56 1.25 -17.34
C ASP A 38 -6.08 1.49 -15.89
N PRO A 39 -5.77 0.41 -15.15
CA PRO A 39 -5.23 0.53 -13.80
C PRO A 39 -3.91 1.29 -13.72
N GLY A 40 -3.07 1.20 -14.77
CA GLY A 40 -1.80 1.91 -14.83
C GLY A 40 -1.96 3.44 -14.78
N ALA A 41 -2.98 3.98 -15.43
CA ALA A 41 -3.31 5.41 -15.35
C ALA A 41 -3.72 5.85 -13.94
N SER A 42 -4.11 4.94 -13.05
CA SER A 42 -4.36 5.26 -11.65
C SER A 42 -3.08 5.63 -10.91
N PHE A 43 -1.95 4.99 -11.26
CA PHE A 43 -0.65 5.42 -10.75
C PHE A 43 -0.32 6.85 -11.14
N ASP A 44 -0.59 7.26 -12.38
CA ASP A 44 -0.31 8.64 -12.83
C ASP A 44 -1.12 9.65 -12.02
N ARG A 45 -2.39 9.36 -11.77
CA ARG A 45 -3.24 10.21 -10.93
C ARG A 45 -2.72 10.29 -9.49
N HIS A 46 -2.31 9.16 -8.94
CA HIS A 46 -1.72 9.10 -7.60
C HIS A 46 -0.41 9.91 -7.56
N LEU A 47 0.51 9.68 -8.50
CA LEU A 47 1.77 10.43 -8.62
C LEU A 47 1.54 11.95 -8.72
N ALA A 48 0.57 12.36 -9.54
CA ALA A 48 0.21 13.78 -9.67
C ALA A 48 -0.35 14.37 -8.36
N ALA A 49 -1.09 13.57 -7.58
CA ALA A 49 -1.68 14.02 -6.32
C ALA A 49 -0.66 14.12 -5.19
N VAL A 50 0.25 13.14 -5.05
CA VAL A 50 1.18 13.07 -3.91
C VAL A 50 2.54 13.66 -4.20
N GLY A 51 2.92 13.74 -5.47
CA GLY A 51 4.23 14.23 -5.94
C GLY A 51 5.35 13.19 -5.83
N ALA A 52 6.29 13.27 -6.76
CA ALA A 52 7.43 12.35 -6.89
C ALA A 52 8.29 12.23 -5.61
N ALA A 53 8.41 13.31 -4.84
CA ALA A 53 9.17 13.35 -3.59
C ALA A 53 8.57 12.48 -2.46
N ASN A 54 7.37 11.95 -2.67
CA ASN A 54 6.65 11.08 -1.72
C ASN A 54 6.52 9.64 -2.22
N ILE A 55 7.28 9.28 -3.25
CA ILE A 55 7.29 7.94 -3.84
C ILE A 55 8.71 7.37 -3.78
N TRP A 56 8.82 6.10 -3.36
CA TRP A 56 10.08 5.35 -3.30
C TRP A 56 9.94 4.05 -4.06
N VAL A 57 11.05 3.63 -4.67
CA VAL A 57 11.14 2.38 -5.40
C VAL A 57 12.22 1.49 -4.80
N ALA A 58 11.99 0.19 -4.83
CA ALA A 58 13.00 -0.83 -4.59
C ALA A 58 13.57 -1.27 -5.94
N GLU A 59 14.88 -1.07 -6.13
CA GLU A 59 15.59 -1.48 -7.34
C GLU A 59 16.51 -2.67 -7.06
N HIS A 60 16.49 -3.63 -7.95
CA HIS A 60 17.39 -4.77 -7.95
C HIS A 60 17.84 -5.08 -9.38
N GLU A 61 19.17 -5.12 -9.62
CA GLU A 61 19.74 -5.39 -10.94
C GLU A 61 19.18 -4.50 -12.06
N GLY A 62 19.00 -3.20 -11.74
CA GLY A 62 18.46 -2.22 -12.69
C GLY A 62 16.95 -2.30 -12.94
N LYS A 63 16.23 -3.15 -12.21
CA LYS A 63 14.77 -3.28 -12.32
C LYS A 63 14.08 -2.79 -11.06
N VAL A 64 13.01 -2.04 -11.22
CA VAL A 64 12.11 -1.68 -10.11
C VAL A 64 11.24 -2.90 -9.78
N ILE A 65 11.34 -3.37 -8.54
CA ILE A 65 10.69 -4.58 -8.05
C ILE A 65 9.75 -4.31 -6.87
N GLY A 66 9.63 -3.06 -6.47
CA GLY A 66 8.72 -2.65 -5.41
C GLY A 66 8.55 -1.15 -5.40
N LEU A 67 7.44 -0.72 -4.83
CA LEU A 67 6.96 0.66 -4.79
C LEU A 67 6.35 0.94 -3.43
N ALA A 68 6.63 2.11 -2.85
CA ALA A 68 5.88 2.65 -1.71
C ALA A 68 5.64 4.14 -1.92
N GLY A 69 4.49 4.61 -1.44
CA GLY A 69 4.11 6.00 -1.43
C GLY A 69 3.75 6.50 -0.04
N MET A 70 3.77 7.80 0.13
CA MET A 70 3.33 8.50 1.33
C MET A 70 2.39 9.64 0.93
N ILE A 71 1.20 9.66 1.48
CA ILE A 71 0.24 10.76 1.34
C ILE A 71 0.38 11.62 2.60
N PRO A 72 1.09 12.74 2.54
CA PRO A 72 1.31 13.59 3.71
C PRO A 72 0.09 14.44 4.02
N ALA A 73 -0.20 14.63 5.32
CA ALA A 73 -1.12 15.61 5.85
C ALA A 73 -0.36 16.52 6.85
N GLU A 74 -1.07 17.39 7.58
CA GLU A 74 -0.45 18.40 8.43
C GLU A 74 0.45 17.80 9.54
N THR A 75 -0.03 16.77 10.23
CA THR A 75 0.68 16.15 11.37
C THR A 75 0.85 14.65 11.23
N GLU A 76 0.34 14.06 10.16
CA GLU A 76 0.33 12.62 9.91
C GLU A 76 0.56 12.29 8.45
N ALA A 77 0.79 11.02 8.14
CA ALA A 77 0.84 10.55 6.76
C ALA A 77 0.17 9.19 6.63
N GLU A 78 -0.37 8.90 5.43
CA GLU A 78 -0.78 7.57 5.03
C GLU A 78 0.32 6.91 4.21
N LEU A 79 0.66 5.67 4.54
CA LEU A 79 1.50 4.83 3.72
C LEU A 79 0.60 4.17 2.67
N GLU A 80 0.64 4.66 1.46
CA GLU A 80 -0.12 4.19 0.29
C GLU A 80 0.55 4.68 -1.01
N PRO A 81 0.74 3.79 -2.00
CA PRO A 81 0.62 2.34 -1.93
C PRO A 81 1.81 1.67 -1.23
N ILE A 82 1.74 0.36 -1.06
CA ILE A 82 2.92 -0.50 -0.89
C ILE A 82 2.72 -1.77 -1.69
N VAL A 83 3.63 -2.05 -2.59
CA VAL A 83 3.62 -3.25 -3.43
C VAL A 83 5.03 -3.75 -3.66
N VAL A 84 5.19 -5.07 -3.68
CA VAL A 84 6.42 -5.77 -4.08
C VAL A 84 6.02 -6.84 -5.06
N SER A 85 6.73 -6.90 -6.18
CA SER A 85 6.47 -7.90 -7.23
C SER A 85 6.51 -9.32 -6.66
N PRO A 86 5.62 -10.21 -7.07
CA PRO A 86 5.42 -11.53 -6.45
C PRO A 86 6.72 -12.34 -6.28
N GLU A 87 7.57 -12.35 -7.30
CA GLU A 87 8.80 -13.14 -7.32
C GLU A 87 9.85 -12.64 -6.31
N HIS A 88 9.67 -11.44 -5.78
CA HIS A 88 10.60 -10.80 -4.86
C HIS A 88 10.06 -10.68 -3.43
N ARG A 89 8.85 -11.16 -3.17
CA ARG A 89 8.25 -11.16 -1.82
C ARG A 89 9.03 -12.08 -0.86
N GLY A 90 8.83 -11.86 0.44
CA GLY A 90 9.49 -12.66 1.48
C GLY A 90 10.97 -12.36 1.70
N ARG A 91 11.55 -11.39 0.99
CA ARG A 91 12.98 -11.02 1.04
C ARG A 91 13.25 -9.72 1.82
N GLY A 92 12.28 -9.25 2.62
CA GLY A 92 12.43 -8.03 3.43
C GLY A 92 12.24 -6.70 2.68
N ILE A 93 11.92 -6.72 1.39
CA ILE A 93 11.81 -5.52 0.55
C ILE A 93 10.69 -4.60 1.04
N GLY A 94 9.52 -5.15 1.33
CA GLY A 94 8.40 -4.38 1.87
C GLY A 94 8.77 -3.69 3.19
N ARG A 95 9.48 -4.39 4.09
CA ARG A 95 9.99 -3.81 5.34
C ARG A 95 10.94 -2.64 5.08
N ALA A 96 11.85 -2.79 4.11
CA ALA A 96 12.78 -1.71 3.77
C ALA A 96 12.06 -0.48 3.21
N LEU A 97 11.04 -0.68 2.36
CA LEU A 97 10.18 0.39 1.86
C LEU A 97 9.41 1.09 2.97
N VAL A 98 8.79 0.34 3.90
CA VAL A 98 8.14 0.92 5.10
C VAL A 98 9.14 1.76 5.90
N GLY A 99 10.36 1.23 6.10
CA GLY A 99 11.41 1.94 6.85
C GLY A 99 11.71 3.31 6.28
N VAL A 100 11.89 3.43 4.96
CA VAL A 100 12.18 4.73 4.31
C VAL A 100 11.01 5.70 4.46
N VAL A 101 9.76 5.25 4.32
CA VAL A 101 8.58 6.09 4.52
C VAL A 101 8.52 6.61 5.96
N VAL A 102 8.70 5.72 6.94
CA VAL A 102 8.65 6.08 8.37
C VAL A 102 9.78 7.06 8.74
N GLU A 103 11.01 6.82 8.28
CA GLU A 103 12.13 7.73 8.53
C GLU A 103 11.90 9.09 7.87
N THR A 104 11.34 9.13 6.66
CA THR A 104 10.98 10.38 5.99
C THR A 104 9.90 11.14 6.76
N ALA A 105 8.87 10.45 7.23
CA ALA A 105 7.82 11.06 8.05
C ALA A 105 8.39 11.65 9.34
N ARG A 106 9.28 10.92 10.03
CA ARG A 106 10.00 11.43 11.23
C ARG A 106 10.83 12.67 10.94
N ALA A 107 11.61 12.63 9.86
CA ALA A 107 12.44 13.78 9.45
C ALA A 107 11.62 15.02 9.11
N ARG A 108 10.37 14.85 8.68
CA ARG A 108 9.41 15.94 8.43
C ARG A 108 8.63 16.37 9.69
N GLY A 109 8.88 15.75 10.85
CA GLY A 109 8.21 16.09 12.11
C GLY A 109 6.76 15.58 12.21
N LEU A 110 6.36 14.63 11.36
CA LEU A 110 5.04 14.02 11.44
C LEU A 110 4.93 13.12 12.67
N ARG A 111 3.75 13.09 13.28
CA ARG A 111 3.50 12.39 14.55
C ARG A 111 3.04 10.95 14.35
N THR A 112 2.37 10.68 13.23
CA THR A 112 1.75 9.39 12.96
C THR A 112 1.93 9.02 11.48
N VAL A 113 2.25 7.75 11.25
CA VAL A 113 2.09 7.12 9.94
C VAL A 113 1.07 6.00 10.11
N TYR A 114 0.04 6.00 9.29
CA TYR A 114 -0.97 4.96 9.30
C TYR A 114 -1.07 4.26 7.94
N ALA A 115 -1.69 3.10 7.94
CA ALA A 115 -2.03 2.35 6.74
C ALA A 115 -3.46 1.81 6.85
N ARG A 116 -4.15 1.69 5.73
CA ARG A 116 -5.54 1.22 5.66
C ARG A 116 -5.65 -0.08 4.86
N PRO A 117 -5.13 -1.21 5.37
CA PRO A 117 -5.32 -2.48 4.69
C PRO A 117 -6.81 -2.86 4.70
N ALA A 118 -7.29 -3.41 3.58
CA ALA A 118 -8.63 -3.96 3.55
C ALA A 118 -8.78 -5.05 4.62
N ALA A 119 -9.91 -5.08 5.34
CA ALA A 119 -10.15 -6.00 6.47
C ALA A 119 -9.97 -7.48 6.09
N ARG A 120 -10.34 -7.87 4.85
CA ARG A 120 -10.14 -9.23 4.33
C ARG A 120 -8.71 -9.54 3.89
N ASN A 121 -7.81 -8.53 3.86
CA ASN A 121 -6.41 -8.69 3.55
C ASN A 121 -5.60 -9.04 4.81
N ALA A 122 -5.82 -10.24 5.35
CA ALA A 122 -5.13 -10.71 6.55
C ALA A 122 -3.60 -10.66 6.40
N GLN A 123 -3.08 -10.86 5.18
CA GLN A 123 -1.65 -10.79 4.90
C GLN A 123 -1.10 -9.37 5.08
N ALA A 124 -1.81 -8.35 4.57
CA ALA A 124 -1.40 -6.96 4.75
C ALA A 124 -1.54 -6.52 6.22
N VAL A 125 -2.63 -6.91 6.90
CA VAL A 125 -2.80 -6.64 8.35
C VAL A 125 -1.62 -7.22 9.14
N GLN A 126 -1.25 -8.48 8.86
CA GLN A 126 -0.10 -9.11 9.49
C GLN A 126 1.23 -8.40 9.15
N PHE A 127 1.40 -8.04 7.88
CA PHE A 127 2.59 -7.32 7.43
C PHE A 127 2.75 -5.99 8.17
N PHE A 128 1.73 -5.17 8.23
CA PHE A 128 1.79 -3.89 8.93
C PHE A 128 2.03 -4.08 10.42
N HIS A 129 1.31 -4.99 11.07
CA HIS A 129 1.51 -5.28 12.49
C HIS A 129 2.95 -5.68 12.80
N THR A 130 3.56 -6.57 12.00
CA THR A 130 4.96 -7.00 12.20
C THR A 130 5.99 -5.92 11.88
N ASN A 131 5.58 -4.83 11.23
CA ASN A 131 6.40 -3.66 10.93
C ASN A 131 6.10 -2.46 11.86
N GLY A 132 5.43 -2.69 12.99
CA GLY A 132 5.25 -1.71 14.05
C GLY A 132 3.96 -0.90 13.99
N PHE A 133 3.04 -1.20 13.08
CA PHE A 133 1.69 -0.61 13.06
C PHE A 133 0.79 -1.41 14.02
N ASP A 134 1.04 -1.29 15.32
CA ASP A 134 0.39 -2.06 16.37
C ASP A 134 -0.69 -1.28 17.16
N VAL A 135 -0.97 -0.06 16.73
CA VAL A 135 -2.07 0.76 17.27
C VAL A 135 -3.27 0.66 16.31
N LEU A 136 -4.42 0.26 16.83
CA LEU A 136 -5.65 0.29 16.07
C LEU A 136 -6.24 1.71 16.13
N GLY A 137 -6.23 2.43 15.00
CA GLY A 137 -6.73 3.79 14.87
C GLY A 137 -8.25 3.81 14.66
N GLN A 138 -8.69 3.75 13.42
CA GLN A 138 -10.10 3.81 13.05
C GLN A 138 -10.59 2.46 12.54
N ILE A 139 -11.86 2.17 12.78
CA ILE A 139 -12.58 1.05 12.17
C ILE A 139 -13.58 1.65 11.19
N GLU A 140 -13.47 1.28 9.93
CA GLU A 140 -14.45 1.62 8.91
C GLU A 140 -15.49 0.51 8.79
N VAL A 141 -16.75 0.88 8.85
CA VAL A 141 -17.88 -0.03 8.63
C VAL A 141 -18.71 0.47 7.47
N MET A 142 -19.13 -0.44 6.59
CA MET A 142 -19.88 -0.12 5.38
C MET A 142 -21.25 -0.80 5.40
N LEU A 143 -22.24 -0.11 4.87
CA LEU A 143 -23.52 -0.69 4.49
C LEU A 143 -23.54 -0.83 2.97
N ASP A 144 -23.52 -2.06 2.47
CA ASP A 144 -23.69 -2.30 1.04
C ASP A 144 -25.14 -2.05 0.64
N LEU A 145 -25.34 -1.07 -0.22
CA LEU A 145 -26.65 -0.71 -0.77
C LEU A 145 -26.93 -1.41 -2.11
N THR A 146 -26.05 -2.32 -2.54
CA THR A 146 -26.22 -3.09 -3.76
C THR A 146 -26.76 -4.49 -3.43
N ASP A 147 -27.49 -5.11 -4.39
CA ASP A 147 -27.97 -6.48 -4.25
C ASP A 147 -26.91 -7.54 -4.61
N LEU A 148 -25.68 -7.12 -4.84
CA LEU A 148 -24.63 -7.99 -5.39
C LEU A 148 -24.08 -9.02 -4.41
N ARG A 149 -24.41 -8.93 -3.11
CA ARG A 149 -24.03 -9.89 -2.05
C ARG A 149 -22.59 -10.42 -2.16
N ARG A 150 -21.64 -9.54 -2.46
CA ARG A 150 -20.21 -9.87 -2.65
C ARG A 150 -19.51 -10.22 -1.33
N TRP A 151 -20.19 -9.97 -0.22
CA TRP A 151 -19.61 -10.11 1.12
C TRP A 151 -19.75 -11.55 1.58
N ARG A 152 -18.64 -12.13 2.00
CA ARG A 152 -18.63 -13.47 2.61
C ARG A 152 -18.92 -13.34 4.11
N PRO A 153 -19.47 -14.38 4.77
CA PRO A 153 -19.52 -14.45 6.22
C PRO A 153 -18.13 -14.16 6.78
N GLY A 154 -18.05 -13.22 7.72
CA GLY A 154 -16.80 -12.62 8.14
C GLY A 154 -15.81 -13.60 8.74
N GLU A 155 -14.56 -13.49 8.33
CA GLU A 155 -13.46 -13.89 9.16
C GLU A 155 -13.36 -12.91 10.33
N ARG A 156 -12.99 -13.39 11.51
CA ARG A 156 -12.73 -12.51 12.65
C ARG A 156 -11.60 -11.55 12.27
N VAL A 157 -11.87 -10.25 12.30
CA VAL A 157 -10.84 -9.24 12.16
C VAL A 157 -9.85 -9.43 13.29
N ALA A 158 -8.64 -9.87 12.91
CA ALA A 158 -7.43 -9.93 13.69
C ALA A 158 -7.47 -10.76 14.98
N LEU A 159 -6.89 -11.94 14.91
CA LEU A 159 -6.32 -12.68 16.02
C LEU A 159 -5.05 -12.00 16.58
N ARG A 160 -4.90 -10.68 16.45
CA ARG A 160 -3.73 -9.94 16.93
C ARG A 160 -4.17 -8.88 17.93
N GLU A 161 -3.38 -8.75 18.98
CA GLU A 161 -3.58 -7.71 19.98
C GLU A 161 -3.08 -6.38 19.41
N PHE A 162 -3.96 -5.39 19.40
CA PHE A 162 -3.62 -4.00 19.07
C PHE A 162 -3.82 -3.14 20.32
N ARG A 163 -2.99 -2.13 20.45
CA ARG A 163 -3.21 -1.06 21.42
C ARG A 163 -4.36 -0.17 20.93
N VAL A 164 -5.24 0.22 21.81
CA VAL A 164 -6.38 1.10 21.56
C VAL A 164 -6.21 2.41 22.32
#